data_70256e54d75642fa6cf20b8cd01fe75e
#
_entry.id   70256e54d75642fa6cf20b8cd01fe75e
#
_cell.length_a   1.000
_cell.length_b   1.000
_cell.length_c   1.000
_cell.angle_alpha   90.00
_cell.angle_beta   90.00
_cell.angle_gamma   90.00
#
_symmetry.space_group_name_H-M   'P 1'
#
loop_
_entity.id
_entity.type
_entity.pdbx_description
1 polymer ?
#
loop_
_entity_poly.entity_id
_entity_poly.type
_entity_poly.pdbx_seq_one_letter_code
_entity_poly.pdbx_strand_id
1 'polypeptide(L)'
;MPRADDKLLHVLLREGTVGSDAFKHAVDRELGAFEDELRADLVRLAARGGGTVHEPALAAKAITRLAFAMGAQAMDRPADRDPELIEQMIVMVRMILVGARIPV
;
A
#
# COMPACT_ATOMS: atom_id res chain seq x y z
N MET A 1 -11.95 4.05 22.62
CA MET A 1 -10.61 3.98 23.20
C MET A 1 -9.74 3.04 22.39
N PRO A 2 -8.55 3.46 21.96
CA PRO A 2 -7.68 2.56 21.22
C PRO A 2 -7.20 1.41 22.11
N ARG A 3 -7.08 0.24 21.53
CA ARG A 3 -6.55 -0.91 22.23
C ARG A 3 -5.05 -0.73 22.43
N ALA A 4 -4.48 -1.41 23.43
CA ALA A 4 -3.06 -1.33 23.71
C ALA A 4 -2.21 -1.71 22.49
N ASP A 5 -2.66 -2.72 21.72
CA ASP A 5 -1.97 -3.18 20.53
C ASP A 5 -1.90 -2.10 19.46
N ASP A 6 -3.00 -1.36 19.25
CA ASP A 6 -3.05 -0.29 18.27
C ASP A 6 -2.12 0.85 18.65
N LYS A 7 -2.08 1.16 19.95
CA LYS A 7 -1.20 2.21 20.45
C LYS A 7 0.27 1.80 20.32
N LEU A 8 0.57 0.55 20.60
CA LEU A 8 1.93 0.02 20.48
C LEU A 8 2.40 0.10 19.02
N LEU A 9 1.55 -0.33 18.08
CA LEU A 9 1.87 -0.28 16.66
C LEU A 9 2.08 1.16 16.21
N HIS A 10 1.26 2.08 16.70
CA HIS A 10 1.37 3.50 16.40
C HIS A 10 2.72 4.06 16.85
N VAL A 11 3.12 3.72 18.08
CA VAL A 11 4.41 4.14 18.63
C VAL A 11 5.54 3.54 17.79
N LEU A 12 5.44 2.25 17.45
CA LEU A 12 6.47 1.58 16.65
C LEU A 12 6.61 2.22 15.26
N LEU A 13 5.51 2.55 14.62
CA LEU A 13 5.55 3.22 13.31
C LEU A 13 6.19 4.61 13.41
N ARG A 14 5.89 5.33 14.46
CA ARG A 14 6.46 6.66 14.71
C ARG A 14 7.94 6.58 15.06
N GLU A 15 8.29 5.69 16.00
CA GLU A 15 9.66 5.50 16.45
C GLU A 15 10.52 4.85 15.37
N GLY A 16 9.92 4.07 14.48
CA GLY A 16 10.61 3.45 13.37
C GLY A 16 11.27 4.47 12.44
N THR A 17 10.72 5.68 12.39
CA THR A 17 11.33 6.75 11.60
C THR A 17 12.46 7.47 12.33
N VAL A 18 12.57 7.26 13.64
CA VAL A 18 13.51 7.99 14.49
C VAL A 18 14.47 7.05 15.23
N GLY A 19 13.97 5.92 15.74
CA GLY A 19 14.68 5.13 16.71
C GLY A 19 15.00 3.68 16.37
N SER A 20 14.44 3.10 15.29
CA SER A 20 14.64 1.67 15.02
C SER A 20 14.88 1.37 13.55
N ASP A 21 16.15 1.36 13.17
CA ASP A 21 16.55 0.98 11.81
C ASP A 21 16.18 -0.48 11.52
N ALA A 22 16.30 -1.37 12.51
CA ALA A 22 15.96 -2.79 12.33
C ALA A 22 14.48 -2.97 11.99
N PHE A 23 13.59 -2.26 12.70
CA PHE A 23 12.15 -2.31 12.44
C PHE A 23 11.85 -1.74 11.06
N LYS A 24 12.45 -0.60 10.74
CA LYS A 24 12.26 0.05 9.44
C LYS A 24 12.69 -0.86 8.30
N HIS A 25 13.85 -1.51 8.43
CA HIS A 25 14.35 -2.44 7.43
C HIS A 25 13.44 -3.67 7.29
N ALA A 26 12.87 -4.16 8.39
CA ALA A 26 11.95 -5.29 8.36
C ALA A 26 10.68 -4.94 7.61
N VAL A 27 10.11 -3.75 7.87
CA VAL A 27 8.93 -3.25 7.17
C VAL A 27 9.23 -3.09 5.68
N ASP A 28 10.35 -2.47 5.34
CA ASP A 28 10.75 -2.26 3.95
C ASP A 28 10.93 -3.58 3.21
N ARG A 29 11.48 -4.60 3.86
CA ARG A 29 11.64 -5.94 3.28
C ARG A 29 10.30 -6.57 2.95
N GLU A 30 9.36 -6.53 3.90
CA GLU A 30 8.03 -7.11 3.70
C GLU A 30 7.27 -6.37 2.61
N LEU A 31 7.30 -5.06 2.61
CA LEU A 31 6.65 -4.27 1.57
C LEU A 31 7.31 -4.48 0.23
N GLY A 32 8.63 -4.64 0.20
CA GLY A 32 9.37 -4.94 -1.02
C GLY A 32 8.94 -6.26 -1.64
N ALA A 33 8.69 -7.28 -0.83
CA ALA A 33 8.21 -8.58 -1.32
C ALA A 33 6.82 -8.44 -1.95
N PHE A 34 5.92 -7.70 -1.33
CA PHE A 34 4.60 -7.41 -1.90
C PHE A 34 4.71 -6.61 -3.20
N GLU A 35 5.62 -5.63 -3.24
CA GLU A 35 5.85 -4.84 -4.45
C GLU A 35 6.29 -5.72 -5.62
N ASP A 36 7.19 -6.66 -5.36
CA ASP A 36 7.69 -7.57 -6.40
C ASP A 36 6.58 -8.46 -6.95
N GLU A 37 5.76 -9.03 -6.06
CA GLU A 37 4.63 -9.86 -6.46
C GLU A 37 3.61 -9.05 -7.27
N LEU A 38 3.27 -7.87 -6.79
CA LEU A 38 2.30 -7.02 -7.47
C LEU A 38 2.83 -6.55 -8.82
N ARG A 39 4.12 -6.21 -8.91
CA ARG A 39 4.73 -5.84 -10.17
C ARG A 39 4.56 -6.93 -11.23
N ALA A 40 4.83 -8.17 -10.83
CA ALA A 40 4.67 -9.31 -11.74
C ALA A 40 3.20 -9.48 -12.17
N ASP A 41 2.28 -9.30 -11.23
CA ASP A 41 0.85 -9.39 -11.53
C ASP A 41 0.40 -8.30 -12.51
N LEU A 42 0.88 -7.08 -12.32
CA LEU A 42 0.53 -5.97 -13.21
C LEU A 42 1.05 -6.20 -14.64
N VAL A 43 2.27 -6.72 -14.76
CA VAL A 43 2.84 -7.06 -16.06
C VAL A 43 1.99 -8.13 -16.75
N ARG A 44 1.58 -9.16 -16.02
CA ARG A 44 0.73 -10.22 -16.57
C ARG A 44 -0.63 -9.70 -16.99
N LEU A 45 -1.22 -8.83 -16.17
CA LEU A 45 -2.53 -8.25 -16.46
C LEU A 45 -2.49 -7.40 -17.73
N ALA A 46 -1.46 -6.57 -17.87
CA ALA A 46 -1.29 -5.75 -19.08
C ALA A 46 -1.11 -6.62 -20.33
N ALA A 47 -0.32 -7.68 -20.20
CA ALA A 47 -0.04 -8.59 -21.32
C ALA A 47 -1.31 -9.29 -21.82
N ARG A 48 -2.26 -9.59 -20.94
CA ARG A 48 -3.54 -10.19 -21.31
C ARG A 48 -4.35 -9.28 -22.24
N GLY A 49 -4.20 -7.97 -22.06
CA GLY A 49 -4.84 -6.98 -22.92
C GLY A 49 -4.04 -6.64 -24.17
N GLY A 50 -2.93 -7.32 -24.39
CA GLY A 50 -2.08 -7.07 -25.56
C GLY A 50 -1.18 -5.86 -25.44
N GLY A 51 -1.07 -5.29 -24.21
CA GLY A 51 -0.29 -4.09 -23.98
C GLY A 51 0.87 -4.31 -23.03
N THR A 52 1.52 -3.22 -22.69
CA THR A 52 2.59 -3.20 -21.69
C THR A 52 2.26 -2.15 -20.63
N VAL A 53 2.61 -2.48 -19.38
CA VAL A 53 2.42 -1.55 -18.28
C VAL A 53 3.54 -0.50 -18.30
N HIS A 54 3.17 0.74 -18.04
CA HIS A 54 4.12 1.84 -17.90
C HIS A 54 4.62 1.87 -16.46
N GLU A 55 5.95 1.80 -16.28
CA GLU A 55 6.59 1.87 -14.95
C GLU A 55 6.00 0.88 -13.95
N PRO A 56 6.06 -0.45 -14.23
CA PRO A 56 5.41 -1.43 -13.36
C PRO A 56 5.96 -1.45 -11.94
N ALA A 57 7.26 -1.23 -11.77
CA ALA A 57 7.86 -1.21 -10.44
C ALA A 57 7.34 -0.05 -9.60
N LEU A 58 7.20 1.13 -10.21
CA LEU A 58 6.69 2.31 -9.50
C LEU A 58 5.20 2.18 -9.21
N ALA A 59 4.42 1.64 -10.15
CA ALA A 59 2.99 1.39 -9.93
C ALA A 59 2.79 0.43 -8.75
N ALA A 60 3.53 -0.68 -8.73
CA ALA A 60 3.45 -1.66 -7.66
C ALA A 60 3.86 -1.04 -6.32
N LYS A 61 4.93 -0.26 -6.32
CA LYS A 61 5.40 0.42 -5.11
C LYS A 61 4.35 1.40 -4.59
N ALA A 62 3.78 2.21 -5.47
CA ALA A 62 2.77 3.20 -5.09
C ALA A 62 1.55 2.53 -4.49
N ILE A 63 1.04 1.47 -5.10
CA ILE A 63 -0.14 0.76 -4.61
C ILE A 63 0.16 0.11 -3.25
N THR A 64 1.31 -0.56 -3.12
CA THR A 64 1.68 -1.25 -1.88
C THR A 64 1.83 -0.25 -0.74
N ARG A 65 2.54 0.85 -0.96
CA ARG A 65 2.77 1.86 0.08
C ARG A 65 1.48 2.60 0.43
N LEU A 66 0.63 2.86 -0.55
CA LEU A 66 -0.67 3.46 -0.33
C LEU A 66 -1.55 2.55 0.54
N ALA A 67 -1.61 1.26 0.22
CA ALA A 67 -2.40 0.30 0.99
C ALA A 67 -1.90 0.22 2.43
N PHE A 68 -0.58 0.20 2.63
CA PHE A 68 0.00 0.18 3.97
C PHE A 68 -0.37 1.44 4.75
N ALA A 69 -0.24 2.61 4.12
CA ALA A 69 -0.55 3.89 4.77
C ALA A 69 -2.04 3.98 5.12
N MET A 70 -2.92 3.54 4.22
CA MET A 70 -4.36 3.55 4.45
C MET A 70 -4.75 2.56 5.53
N GLY A 71 -4.09 1.40 5.58
CA GLY A 71 -4.30 0.43 6.64
C GLY A 71 -3.93 0.97 8.00
N ALA A 72 -2.80 1.66 8.10
CA ALA A 72 -2.37 2.31 9.34
C ALA A 72 -3.36 3.40 9.75
N GLN A 73 -3.85 4.17 8.78
CA GLN A 73 -4.85 5.21 9.04
C GLN A 73 -6.16 4.61 9.57
N ALA A 74 -6.58 3.48 9.02
CA ALA A 74 -7.82 2.82 9.43
C ALA A 74 -7.79 2.40 10.89
N MET A 75 -6.62 2.10 11.43
CA MET A 75 -6.48 1.70 12.84
C MET A 75 -6.80 2.83 13.80
N ASP A 76 -6.73 4.08 13.37
CA ASP A 76 -7.00 5.25 14.21
C ASP A 76 -8.41 5.77 14.06
N ARG A 77 -9.20 5.20 13.16
CA ARG A 77 -10.53 5.72 12.86
C ARG A 77 -11.60 4.77 13.36
N PRO A 78 -12.79 5.30 13.69
CA PRO A 78 -13.93 4.43 13.99
C PRO A 78 -14.24 3.52 12.80
N ALA A 79 -14.65 2.29 13.08
CA ALA A 79 -14.94 1.30 12.03
C ALA A 79 -16.05 1.74 11.07
N ASP A 80 -16.92 2.64 11.49
CA ASP A 80 -17.99 3.17 10.63
C ASP A 80 -17.46 4.07 9.52
N ARG A 81 -16.18 4.48 9.60
CA ARG A 81 -15.50 5.24 8.55
C ARG A 81 -14.77 4.38 7.54
N ASP A 82 -14.68 3.06 7.78
CA ASP A 82 -13.97 2.15 6.89
C ASP A 82 -14.51 2.16 5.45
N PRO A 83 -15.84 2.19 5.21
CA PRO A 83 -16.33 2.25 3.83
C PRO A 83 -15.85 3.47 3.06
N GLU A 84 -15.77 4.62 3.71
CA GLU A 84 -15.27 5.84 3.10
C GLU A 84 -13.79 5.70 2.74
N LEU A 85 -13.00 5.13 3.63
CA LEU A 85 -11.58 4.92 3.44
C LEU A 85 -11.32 3.95 2.29
N ILE A 86 -12.08 2.85 2.24
CA ILE A 86 -11.99 1.86 1.17
C ILE A 86 -12.32 2.49 -0.18
N GLU A 87 -13.37 3.31 -0.23
CA GLU A 87 -13.76 3.99 -1.47
C GLU A 87 -12.66 4.92 -1.96
N GLN A 88 -12.06 5.69 -1.06
CA GLN A 88 -10.92 6.55 -1.40
C GLN A 88 -9.74 5.74 -1.93
N MET A 89 -9.45 4.61 -1.31
CA MET A 89 -8.36 3.75 -1.74
C MET A 89 -8.61 3.21 -3.15
N ILE A 90 -9.84 2.79 -3.44
CA ILE A 90 -10.21 2.30 -4.77
C ILE A 90 -9.97 3.39 -5.83
N VAL A 91 -10.38 4.62 -5.55
CA VAL A 91 -10.19 5.74 -6.47
C VAL A 91 -8.70 5.99 -6.71
N MET A 92 -7.90 6.02 -5.64
CA MET A 92 -6.47 6.27 -5.76
C MET A 92 -5.74 5.16 -6.49
N VAL A 93 -6.09 3.90 -6.23
CA VAL A 93 -5.51 2.76 -6.96
C VAL A 93 -5.85 2.85 -8.44
N ARG A 94 -7.11 3.21 -8.75
CA ARG A 94 -7.51 3.38 -10.15
C ARG A 94 -6.69 4.46 -10.84
N MET A 95 -6.42 5.57 -10.16
CA MET A 95 -5.58 6.64 -10.72
C MET A 95 -4.17 6.14 -11.03
N ILE A 96 -3.62 5.31 -10.15
CA ILE A 96 -2.30 4.71 -10.37
C ILE A 96 -2.33 3.77 -11.57
N LEU A 97 -3.35 2.91 -11.66
CA LEU A 97 -3.48 1.96 -12.75
C LEU A 97 -3.65 2.65 -14.11
N VAL A 98 -4.44 3.71 -14.16
CA VAL A 98 -4.61 4.51 -15.38
C VAL A 98 -3.27 5.14 -15.78
N GLY A 99 -2.54 5.71 -14.81
CA GLY A 99 -1.22 6.29 -15.06
C GLY A 99 -0.21 5.26 -15.55
N ALA A 100 -0.37 4.00 -15.12
CA ALA A 100 0.47 2.88 -15.53
C ALA A 100 -0.01 2.24 -16.84
N ARG A 101 -1.06 2.77 -17.45
CA ARG A 101 -1.64 2.28 -18.70
C ARG A 101 -2.26 0.89 -18.59
N ILE A 102 -2.83 0.60 -17.44
CA ILE A 102 -3.54 -0.66 -17.21
C ILE A 102 -5.04 -0.36 -17.32
N PRO A 103 -5.78 -1.08 -18.18
CA PRO A 103 -7.22 -0.88 -18.29
C PRO A 103 -7.94 -1.22 -16.99
N VAL A 104 -8.89 -0.38 -16.60
CA VAL A 104 -9.69 -0.59 -15.39
C VAL A 104 -11.18 -0.42 -15.64
#